data_8ace451780a87fadd4aae7e29cb5647a
#
_entry.id   8ace451780a87fadd4aae7e29cb5647a
#
_cell.length_a   1.000
_cell.length_b   1.000
_cell.length_c   1.000
_cell.angle_alpha   90.00
_cell.angle_beta   90.00
_cell.angle_gamma   90.00
#
_symmetry.space_group_name_H-M   'P 1'
#
loop_
_entity.id
_entity.type
_entity.pdbx_description
1 polymer ?
#
loop_
_entity_poly.entity_id
_entity_poly.type
_entity_poly.pdbx_seq_one_letter_code
_entity_poly.pdbx_strand_id
1 'polypeptide(L)'
;MNLTELAIELFADLIAILLGLTLIIKRFNTSTHLYWGLITISIGIFFSWENINWICVLNQDPDFQYEEILNMDKMLKWFASATIISLFPLASLRPGYLNKKRFLIYLLPYLVLLTISDSYLSTVRHPIKLYSLNELYDKINVFEIKLRLIVFICSIILPVIYFTYPVLMYRSTRKSNIYMYLFLGCNFLLLFIYIWFTLFISIWSFNFLGIFAVLFAIVFSILFYLYDNPLSVYTGKTVEEKSANAGKGDICILIDKYMKQHCPFTDSLFSIEKLATAVQLEHTVINKSIKESGFSNFKEYANI
;
A
#
# COMPACT_ATOMS: atom_id res chain seq x y z
N MET A 1 9.40 -17.93 -22.64
CA MET A 1 9.67 -18.13 -21.19
C MET A 1 10.06 -19.58 -20.98
N ASN A 2 11.23 -19.81 -20.38
CA ASN A 2 11.70 -21.19 -20.11
C ASN A 2 10.98 -21.76 -18.87
N LEU A 3 10.78 -23.08 -18.82
CA LEU A 3 10.13 -23.73 -17.67
C LEU A 3 10.85 -23.40 -16.33
N THR A 4 12.18 -23.23 -16.38
CA THR A 4 12.98 -22.83 -15.22
C THR A 4 12.70 -21.40 -14.75
N GLU A 5 12.54 -20.45 -15.66
CA GLU A 5 12.19 -19.05 -15.33
C GLU A 5 10.81 -19.00 -14.65
N LEU A 6 9.84 -19.70 -15.22
CA LEU A 6 8.52 -19.81 -14.64
C LEU A 6 8.51 -20.44 -13.24
N ALA A 7 9.27 -21.51 -13.04
CA ALA A 7 9.37 -22.15 -11.73
C ALA A 7 9.96 -21.19 -10.68
N ILE A 8 10.93 -20.36 -11.06
CA ILE A 8 11.53 -19.34 -10.19
C ILE A 8 10.49 -18.27 -9.83
N GLU A 9 9.70 -17.79 -10.80
CA GLU A 9 8.66 -16.79 -10.57
C GLU A 9 7.57 -17.34 -9.64
N LEU A 10 7.04 -18.52 -9.90
CA LEU A 10 6.04 -19.16 -9.02
C LEU A 10 6.58 -19.43 -7.61
N PHE A 11 7.87 -19.75 -7.48
CA PHE A 11 8.50 -19.90 -6.17
C PHE A 11 8.60 -18.57 -5.42
N ALA A 12 8.94 -17.47 -6.12
CA ALA A 12 8.95 -16.13 -5.52
C ALA A 12 7.56 -15.68 -5.08
N ASP A 13 6.52 -15.96 -5.90
CA ASP A 13 5.13 -15.68 -5.56
C ASP A 13 4.70 -16.44 -4.29
N LEU A 14 5.08 -17.71 -4.18
CA LEU A 14 4.81 -18.53 -2.99
C LEU A 14 5.50 -17.95 -1.74
N ILE A 15 6.75 -17.49 -1.87
CA ILE A 15 7.46 -16.81 -0.77
C ILE A 15 6.70 -15.56 -0.34
N ALA A 16 6.22 -14.75 -1.28
CA ALA A 16 5.43 -13.55 -0.97
C ALA A 16 4.16 -13.92 -0.18
N ILE A 17 3.42 -14.94 -0.61
CA ILE A 17 2.22 -15.43 0.08
C ILE A 17 2.56 -15.87 1.52
N LEU A 18 3.60 -16.68 1.70
CA LEU A 18 4.02 -17.16 3.01
C LEU A 18 4.47 -16.02 3.94
N LEU A 19 5.22 -15.03 3.43
CA LEU A 19 5.62 -13.86 4.20
C LEU A 19 4.41 -13.01 4.59
N GLY A 20 3.46 -12.80 3.69
CA GLY A 20 2.23 -12.10 4.00
C GLY A 20 1.41 -12.79 5.10
N LEU A 21 1.29 -14.12 5.04
CA LEU A 21 0.65 -14.92 6.09
C LEU A 21 1.39 -14.81 7.43
N THR A 22 2.72 -14.89 7.43
CA THR A 22 3.52 -14.76 8.67
C THR A 22 3.34 -13.39 9.33
N LEU A 23 3.25 -12.31 8.54
CA LEU A 23 2.98 -10.97 9.05
C LEU A 23 1.61 -10.89 9.72
N ILE A 24 0.58 -11.48 9.10
CA ILE A 24 -0.77 -11.50 9.66
C ILE A 24 -0.81 -12.28 10.96
N ILE A 25 -0.21 -13.48 11.00
CA ILE A 25 -0.24 -14.36 12.19
C ILE A 25 0.55 -13.74 13.34
N LYS A 26 1.76 -13.23 13.07
CA LYS A 26 2.65 -12.70 14.13
C LYS A 26 2.11 -11.43 14.78
N ARG A 27 1.38 -10.59 14.03
CA ARG A 27 0.99 -9.25 14.44
C ARG A 27 -0.48 -8.94 14.12
N PHE A 28 -1.36 -9.90 14.31
CA PHE A 28 -2.80 -9.77 14.02
C PHE A 28 -3.46 -8.53 14.66
N ASN A 29 -2.95 -8.08 15.80
CA ASN A 29 -3.48 -6.92 16.54
C ASN A 29 -3.07 -5.56 15.96
N THR A 30 -2.13 -5.51 14.99
CA THR A 30 -1.68 -4.25 14.39
C THR A 30 -2.26 -4.07 13.00
N SER A 31 -3.09 -3.06 12.81
CA SER A 31 -3.75 -2.77 11.53
C SER A 31 -2.77 -2.62 10.35
N THR A 32 -1.57 -2.10 10.62
CA THR A 32 -0.54 -1.87 9.60
C THR A 32 0.03 -3.18 9.04
N HIS A 33 0.33 -4.16 9.91
CA HIS A 33 0.85 -5.46 9.49
C HIS A 33 -0.22 -6.28 8.77
N LEU A 34 -1.47 -6.23 9.26
CA LEU A 34 -2.61 -6.85 8.59
C LEU A 34 -2.78 -6.30 7.17
N TYR A 35 -2.73 -4.97 7.04
CA TYR A 35 -2.90 -4.32 5.74
C TYR A 35 -1.78 -4.71 4.76
N TRP A 36 -0.49 -4.61 5.19
CA TRP A 36 0.63 -4.98 4.34
C TRP A 36 0.67 -6.49 4.04
N GLY A 37 0.37 -7.33 5.02
CA GLY A 37 0.28 -8.77 4.82
C GLY A 37 -0.77 -9.15 3.78
N LEU A 38 -1.96 -8.53 3.80
CA LEU A 38 -2.99 -8.72 2.78
C LEU A 38 -2.54 -8.27 1.39
N ILE A 39 -1.87 -7.12 1.28
CA ILE A 39 -1.30 -6.66 0.00
C ILE A 39 -0.31 -7.69 -0.54
N THR A 40 0.61 -8.16 0.29
CA THR A 40 1.67 -9.10 -0.13
C THR A 40 1.07 -10.43 -0.59
N ILE A 41 0.08 -10.96 0.12
CA ILE A 41 -0.67 -12.17 -0.29
C ILE A 41 -1.37 -11.94 -1.63
N SER A 42 -2.05 -10.79 -1.78
CA SER A 42 -2.77 -10.47 -3.01
C SER A 42 -1.84 -10.35 -4.21
N ILE A 43 -0.65 -9.76 -4.04
CA ILE A 43 0.37 -9.68 -5.09
C ILE A 43 0.83 -11.08 -5.48
N GLY A 44 1.19 -11.93 -4.52
CA GLY A 44 1.64 -13.30 -4.80
C GLY A 44 0.57 -14.14 -5.50
N ILE A 45 -0.70 -14.09 -5.07
CA ILE A 45 -1.80 -14.81 -5.71
C ILE A 45 -2.04 -14.28 -7.13
N PHE A 46 -2.04 -12.93 -7.30
CA PHE A 46 -2.31 -12.31 -8.61
C PHE A 46 -1.25 -12.73 -9.65
N PHE A 47 0.04 -12.62 -9.31
CA PHE A 47 1.09 -12.99 -10.26
C PHE A 47 1.18 -14.50 -10.47
N SER A 48 0.96 -15.34 -9.46
CA SER A 48 0.82 -16.79 -9.66
C SER A 48 -0.29 -17.13 -10.66
N TRP A 49 -1.45 -16.47 -10.54
CA TRP A 49 -2.57 -16.67 -11.46
C TRP A 49 -2.22 -16.22 -12.88
N GLU A 50 -1.63 -15.06 -13.05
CA GLU A 50 -1.22 -14.55 -14.37
C GLU A 50 -0.14 -15.46 -15.00
N ASN A 51 0.84 -15.92 -14.24
CA ASN A 51 1.87 -16.85 -14.71
C ASN A 51 1.26 -18.17 -15.19
N ILE A 52 0.28 -18.73 -14.47
CA ILE A 52 -0.44 -19.95 -14.88
C ILE A 52 -1.25 -19.70 -16.16
N ASN A 53 -1.95 -18.57 -16.26
CA ASN A 53 -2.69 -18.21 -17.46
C ASN A 53 -1.77 -18.08 -18.70
N TRP A 54 -0.58 -17.48 -18.52
CA TRP A 54 0.41 -17.39 -19.60
C TRP A 54 0.85 -18.76 -20.12
N ILE A 55 1.04 -19.74 -19.24
CA ILE A 55 1.37 -21.11 -19.66
C ILE A 55 0.24 -21.68 -20.51
N CYS A 56 -1.01 -21.49 -20.08
CA CYS A 56 -2.16 -22.01 -20.82
C CYS A 56 -2.26 -21.37 -22.20
N VAL A 57 -2.03 -20.06 -22.32
CA VAL A 57 -2.04 -19.34 -23.60
C VAL A 57 -0.91 -19.81 -24.50
N LEU A 58 0.32 -19.88 -24.02
CA LEU A 58 1.48 -20.32 -24.81
C LEU A 58 1.38 -21.76 -25.27
N ASN A 59 0.73 -22.65 -24.52
CA ASN A 59 0.49 -24.02 -24.92
C ASN A 59 -0.58 -24.15 -26.01
N GLN A 60 -1.53 -23.21 -26.07
CA GLN A 60 -2.60 -23.19 -27.08
C GLN A 60 -2.18 -22.48 -28.37
N ASP A 61 -1.41 -21.39 -28.24
CA ASP A 61 -0.93 -20.59 -29.36
C ASP A 61 0.52 -20.15 -29.12
N PRO A 62 1.52 -20.97 -29.54
CA PRO A 62 2.93 -20.67 -29.38
C PRO A 62 3.38 -19.39 -30.12
N ASP A 63 2.63 -18.97 -31.14
CA ASP A 63 2.90 -17.78 -31.94
C ASP A 63 2.19 -16.52 -31.42
N PHE A 64 1.55 -16.61 -30.25
CA PHE A 64 0.89 -15.48 -29.61
C PHE A 64 1.89 -14.38 -29.25
N GLN A 65 2.02 -13.39 -30.15
CA GLN A 65 3.05 -12.35 -30.02
C GLN A 65 2.51 -10.96 -29.65
N TYR A 66 1.19 -10.73 -29.74
CA TYR A 66 0.65 -9.38 -29.69
C TYR A 66 -0.35 -9.19 -28.56
N GLU A 67 0.09 -8.46 -27.56
CA GLU A 67 -0.82 -7.88 -26.59
C GLU A 67 -1.30 -6.50 -27.07
N GLU A 68 -2.51 -6.16 -26.68
CA GLU A 68 -3.15 -4.89 -26.99
C GLU A 68 -2.58 -3.79 -26.09
N ILE A 69 -2.19 -2.62 -26.67
CA ILE A 69 -1.85 -1.43 -25.88
C ILE A 69 -3.10 -0.83 -25.25
N LEU A 70 -2.96 -0.20 -24.10
CA LEU A 70 -4.07 0.39 -23.35
C LEU A 70 -5.23 -0.61 -23.14
N ASN A 71 -4.90 -1.87 -22.85
CA ASN A 71 -5.90 -2.88 -22.56
C ASN A 71 -6.71 -2.50 -21.31
N MET A 72 -8.03 -2.36 -21.46
CA MET A 72 -8.91 -1.84 -20.41
C MET A 72 -8.89 -2.71 -19.16
N ASP A 73 -8.98 -4.03 -19.31
CA ASP A 73 -9.00 -4.97 -18.18
C ASP A 73 -7.69 -4.91 -17.37
N LYS A 74 -6.54 -4.90 -18.06
CA LYS A 74 -5.24 -4.78 -17.42
C LYS A 74 -5.07 -3.45 -16.70
N MET A 75 -5.50 -2.34 -17.30
CA MET A 75 -5.44 -1.02 -16.68
C MET A 75 -6.33 -0.92 -15.44
N LEU A 76 -7.52 -1.48 -15.46
CA LEU A 76 -8.42 -1.49 -14.30
C LEU A 76 -7.87 -2.35 -13.16
N LYS A 77 -7.33 -3.53 -13.46
CA LYS A 77 -6.65 -4.40 -12.48
C LYS A 77 -5.46 -3.69 -11.84
N TRP A 78 -4.63 -3.04 -12.65
CA TRP A 78 -3.51 -2.22 -12.16
C TRP A 78 -4.01 -1.08 -11.28
N PHE A 79 -5.02 -0.32 -11.72
CA PHE A 79 -5.55 0.82 -10.98
C PHE A 79 -6.06 0.43 -9.59
N ALA A 80 -6.77 -0.70 -9.49
CA ALA A 80 -7.20 -1.24 -8.19
C ALA A 80 -6.01 -1.53 -7.29
N SER A 81 -5.04 -2.31 -7.79
CA SER A 81 -3.86 -2.73 -7.04
C SER A 81 -2.99 -1.54 -6.63
N ALA A 82 -2.71 -0.63 -7.57
CA ALA A 82 -1.94 0.58 -7.33
C ALA A 82 -2.60 1.51 -6.31
N THR A 83 -3.94 1.66 -6.35
CA THR A 83 -4.69 2.42 -5.36
C THR A 83 -4.52 1.82 -3.96
N ILE A 84 -4.69 0.52 -3.81
CA ILE A 84 -4.56 -0.17 -2.52
C ILE A 84 -3.13 -0.04 -1.97
N ILE A 85 -2.12 -0.27 -2.80
CA ILE A 85 -0.71 -0.16 -2.40
C ILE A 85 -0.37 1.29 -2.01
N SER A 86 -0.85 2.27 -2.79
CA SER A 86 -0.55 3.69 -2.58
C SER A 86 -1.18 4.29 -1.32
N LEU A 87 -2.24 3.69 -0.78
CA LEU A 87 -2.84 4.08 0.49
C LEU A 87 -2.08 3.56 1.71
N PHE A 88 -1.15 2.62 1.52
CA PHE A 88 -0.39 2.03 2.61
C PHE A 88 0.44 3.02 3.42
N PRO A 89 1.18 4.00 2.83
CA PRO A 89 1.88 5.04 3.61
C PRO A 89 0.94 5.81 4.53
N LEU A 90 -0.29 6.08 4.09
CA LEU A 90 -1.29 6.76 4.92
C LEU A 90 -1.72 5.91 6.11
N ALA A 91 -1.94 4.60 5.89
CA ALA A 91 -2.27 3.66 6.96
C ALA A 91 -1.11 3.48 7.96
N SER A 92 0.13 3.48 7.46
CA SER A 92 1.34 3.31 8.25
C SER A 92 1.70 4.54 9.09
N LEU A 93 1.62 5.74 8.48
CA LEU A 93 1.97 7.00 9.14
C LEU A 93 0.89 7.48 10.12
N ARG A 94 -0.34 7.08 9.90
CA ARG A 94 -1.50 7.50 10.68
C ARG A 94 -2.40 6.32 10.99
N PRO A 95 -2.02 5.44 11.94
CA PRO A 95 -2.82 4.30 12.35
C PRO A 95 -4.24 4.75 12.74
N GLY A 96 -5.25 4.05 12.23
CA GLY A 96 -6.67 4.38 12.48
C GLY A 96 -7.27 5.51 11.61
N TYR A 97 -6.44 6.26 10.84
CA TYR A 97 -6.99 7.26 9.91
C TYR A 97 -7.77 6.61 8.77
N LEU A 98 -7.25 5.52 8.22
CA LEU A 98 -7.87 4.79 7.11
C LEU A 98 -8.96 3.86 7.63
N ASN A 99 -10.12 4.42 8.01
CA ASN A 99 -11.30 3.65 8.35
C ASN A 99 -12.07 3.20 7.09
N LYS A 100 -13.06 2.30 7.24
CA LYS A 100 -13.83 1.74 6.12
C LYS A 100 -14.46 2.83 5.21
N LYS A 101 -14.98 3.91 5.79
CA LYS A 101 -15.59 5.02 5.00
C LYS A 101 -14.54 5.75 4.17
N ARG A 102 -13.39 6.10 4.76
CA ARG A 102 -12.31 6.80 4.04
C ARG A 102 -11.68 5.91 2.99
N PHE A 103 -11.45 4.64 3.30
CA PHE A 103 -10.97 3.68 2.32
C PHE A 103 -11.89 3.63 1.09
N LEU A 104 -13.22 3.56 1.29
CA LEU A 104 -14.18 3.57 0.20
C LEU A 104 -14.15 4.88 -0.60
N ILE A 105 -13.97 6.04 0.06
CA ILE A 105 -13.86 7.34 -0.62
C ILE A 105 -12.61 7.37 -1.53
N TYR A 106 -11.48 6.87 -1.07
CA TYR A 106 -10.26 6.78 -1.90
C TYR A 106 -10.41 5.79 -3.06
N LEU A 107 -11.19 4.74 -2.88
CA LEU A 107 -11.49 3.76 -3.92
C LEU A 107 -12.59 4.22 -4.91
N LEU A 108 -13.38 5.26 -4.55
CA LEU A 108 -14.51 5.73 -5.34
C LEU A 108 -14.16 6.06 -6.80
N PRO A 109 -13.07 6.80 -7.12
CA PRO A 109 -12.72 7.09 -8.51
C PRO A 109 -12.51 5.81 -9.34
N TYR A 110 -11.87 4.80 -8.74
CA TYR A 110 -11.71 3.50 -9.39
C TYR A 110 -13.07 2.82 -9.64
N LEU A 111 -13.94 2.78 -8.63
CA LEU A 111 -15.26 2.14 -8.74
C LEU A 111 -16.15 2.81 -9.81
N VAL A 112 -16.09 4.14 -9.89
CA VAL A 112 -16.80 4.89 -10.94
C VAL A 112 -16.27 4.55 -12.32
N LEU A 113 -14.96 4.54 -12.52
CA LEU A 113 -14.37 4.19 -13.81
C LEU A 113 -14.59 2.72 -14.16
N LEU A 114 -14.56 1.81 -13.20
CA LEU A 114 -14.90 0.41 -13.39
C LEU A 114 -16.33 0.26 -13.90
N THR A 115 -17.31 0.86 -13.22
CA THR A 115 -18.74 0.76 -13.63
C THR A 115 -19.00 1.36 -15.00
N ILE A 116 -18.37 2.50 -15.34
CA ILE A 116 -18.49 3.10 -16.67
C ILE A 116 -17.87 2.18 -17.74
N SER A 117 -16.69 1.64 -17.47
CA SER A 117 -15.98 0.76 -18.40
C SER A 117 -16.72 -0.54 -18.64
N ASP A 118 -17.22 -1.19 -17.58
CA ASP A 118 -17.99 -2.43 -17.70
C ASP A 118 -19.34 -2.20 -18.42
N SER A 119 -20.02 -1.10 -18.10
CA SER A 119 -21.26 -0.73 -18.78
C SER A 119 -21.02 -0.49 -20.27
N TYR A 120 -19.92 0.17 -20.62
CA TYR A 120 -19.57 0.41 -22.03
C TYR A 120 -19.21 -0.91 -22.73
N LEU A 121 -18.31 -1.71 -22.16
CA LEU A 121 -17.87 -2.98 -22.76
C LEU A 121 -19.01 -3.98 -22.94
N SER A 122 -20.02 -3.98 -22.06
CA SER A 122 -21.19 -4.83 -22.18
C SER A 122 -22.10 -4.45 -23.37
N THR A 123 -22.04 -3.21 -23.83
CA THR A 123 -22.81 -2.71 -24.98
C THR A 123 -22.10 -2.88 -26.32
N VAL A 124 -20.77 -2.99 -26.31
CA VAL A 124 -19.94 -3.06 -27.50
C VAL A 124 -19.67 -4.52 -27.87
N ARG A 125 -20.14 -4.96 -29.05
CA ARG A 125 -19.91 -6.34 -29.51
C ARG A 125 -18.45 -6.64 -29.87
N HIS A 126 -17.72 -5.63 -30.36
CA HIS A 126 -16.33 -5.77 -30.82
C HIS A 126 -15.51 -4.58 -30.29
N PRO A 127 -14.82 -4.71 -29.16
CA PRO A 127 -13.93 -3.67 -28.66
C PRO A 127 -12.77 -3.43 -29.64
N ILE A 128 -12.37 -2.18 -29.77
CA ILE A 128 -11.30 -1.76 -30.67
C ILE A 128 -9.97 -2.29 -30.14
N LYS A 129 -9.27 -3.10 -30.93
CA LYS A 129 -7.90 -3.53 -30.61
C LYS A 129 -6.90 -2.47 -31.08
N LEU A 130 -5.91 -2.18 -30.25
CA LEU A 130 -4.83 -1.24 -30.52
C LEU A 130 -3.49 -1.95 -30.37
N TYR A 131 -2.66 -1.89 -31.39
CA TYR A 131 -1.35 -2.55 -31.39
C TYR A 131 -0.18 -1.57 -31.55
N SER A 132 -0.47 -0.29 -31.83
CA SER A 132 0.57 0.72 -31.97
C SER A 132 0.10 2.11 -31.53
N LEU A 133 1.06 2.98 -31.19
CA LEU A 133 0.79 4.38 -30.85
C LEU A 133 0.25 5.17 -32.04
N ASN A 134 0.58 4.80 -33.28
CA ASN A 134 0.02 5.44 -34.48
C ASN A 134 -1.47 5.15 -34.59
N GLU A 135 -1.90 3.90 -34.40
CA GLU A 135 -3.32 3.54 -34.35
C GLU A 135 -4.08 4.27 -33.24
N LEU A 136 -3.44 4.46 -32.09
CA LEU A 136 -4.00 5.24 -30.99
C LEU A 136 -4.27 6.69 -31.43
N TYR A 137 -3.30 7.32 -32.10
CA TYR A 137 -3.43 8.69 -32.57
C TYR A 137 -4.55 8.83 -33.61
N ASP A 138 -4.61 7.91 -34.57
CA ASP A 138 -5.63 7.93 -35.62
C ASP A 138 -7.05 7.75 -35.07
N LYS A 139 -7.20 6.96 -34.00
CA LYS A 139 -8.50 6.62 -33.39
C LYS A 139 -8.82 7.45 -32.12
N ILE A 140 -8.04 8.48 -31.81
CA ILE A 140 -8.16 9.25 -30.54
C ILE A 140 -9.55 9.90 -30.36
N ASN A 141 -10.27 10.17 -31.44
CA ASN A 141 -11.59 10.77 -31.39
C ASN A 141 -12.71 9.79 -31.02
N VAL A 142 -12.45 8.48 -31.06
CA VAL A 142 -13.42 7.46 -30.68
C VAL A 142 -13.63 7.47 -29.17
N PHE A 143 -14.88 7.37 -28.74
CA PHE A 143 -15.24 7.42 -27.30
C PHE A 143 -14.51 6.35 -26.48
N GLU A 144 -14.42 5.12 -26.99
CA GLU A 144 -13.71 4.02 -26.34
C GLU A 144 -12.25 4.37 -26.04
N ILE A 145 -11.56 4.96 -27.01
CA ILE A 145 -10.15 5.34 -26.87
C ILE A 145 -10.00 6.47 -25.84
N LYS A 146 -10.90 7.44 -25.85
CA LYS A 146 -10.92 8.50 -24.83
C LYS A 146 -11.15 7.93 -23.42
N LEU A 147 -12.06 6.97 -23.28
CA LEU A 147 -12.29 6.30 -22.00
C LEU A 147 -11.05 5.54 -21.51
N ARG A 148 -10.38 4.79 -22.40
CA ARG A 148 -9.12 4.10 -22.09
C ARG A 148 -8.03 5.07 -21.65
N LEU A 149 -7.89 6.22 -22.31
CA LEU A 149 -6.94 7.26 -21.93
C LEU A 149 -7.27 7.87 -20.57
N ILE A 150 -8.54 8.11 -20.26
CA ILE A 150 -8.97 8.58 -18.94
C ILE A 150 -8.61 7.57 -17.85
N VAL A 151 -8.92 6.29 -18.06
CA VAL A 151 -8.56 5.21 -17.11
C VAL A 151 -7.04 5.16 -16.93
N PHE A 152 -6.27 5.22 -18.02
CA PHE A 152 -4.81 5.21 -17.97
C PHE A 152 -4.26 6.40 -17.17
N ILE A 153 -4.70 7.63 -17.46
CA ILE A 153 -4.26 8.84 -16.75
C ILE A 153 -4.64 8.77 -15.27
N CYS A 154 -5.87 8.36 -14.96
CA CYS A 154 -6.32 8.24 -13.57
C CYS A 154 -5.54 7.15 -12.81
N SER A 155 -5.21 6.03 -13.46
CA SER A 155 -4.43 4.94 -12.87
C SER A 155 -2.96 5.33 -12.55
N ILE A 156 -2.49 6.45 -13.09
CA ILE A 156 -1.17 7.04 -12.79
C ILE A 156 -1.30 8.15 -11.74
N ILE A 157 -2.16 9.14 -12.01
CA ILE A 157 -2.21 10.37 -11.20
C ILE A 157 -2.72 10.10 -9.79
N LEU A 158 -3.79 9.31 -9.64
CA LEU A 158 -4.39 9.09 -8.32
C LEU A 158 -3.48 8.32 -7.35
N PRO A 159 -2.85 7.18 -7.73
CA PRO A 159 -1.85 6.53 -6.89
C PRO A 159 -0.68 7.46 -6.52
N VAL A 160 -0.17 8.28 -7.45
CA VAL A 160 0.88 9.26 -7.17
C VAL A 160 0.45 10.24 -6.08
N ILE A 161 -0.74 10.79 -6.17
CA ILE A 161 -1.28 11.68 -5.14
C ILE A 161 -1.40 10.94 -3.81
N TYR A 162 -1.91 9.72 -3.80
CA TYR A 162 -2.18 8.97 -2.56
C TYR A 162 -0.92 8.58 -1.80
N PHE A 163 0.19 8.26 -2.47
CA PHE A 163 1.42 7.94 -1.75
C PHE A 163 2.33 9.15 -1.50
N THR A 164 2.26 10.23 -2.32
CA THR A 164 3.08 11.44 -2.10
C THR A 164 2.48 12.36 -1.06
N TYR A 165 1.17 12.54 -1.05
CA TYR A 165 0.47 13.44 -0.13
C TYR A 165 0.79 13.17 1.36
N PRO A 166 0.68 11.94 1.89
CA PRO A 166 1.04 11.64 3.27
C PRO A 166 2.49 11.99 3.58
N VAL A 167 3.40 11.67 2.66
CA VAL A 167 4.83 11.90 2.86
C VAL A 167 5.15 13.39 2.93
N LEU A 168 4.57 14.20 2.04
CA LEU A 168 4.77 15.66 2.02
C LEU A 168 4.20 16.31 3.28
N MET A 169 3.01 15.91 3.73
CA MET A 169 2.43 16.45 4.96
C MET A 169 3.27 16.14 6.21
N TYR A 170 3.90 14.97 6.25
CA TYR A 170 4.68 14.54 7.42
C TYR A 170 6.16 14.93 7.35
N ARG A 171 6.66 15.37 6.19
CA ARG A 171 8.06 15.81 6.01
C ARG A 171 8.42 17.00 6.91
N SER A 172 7.49 17.92 7.14
CA SER A 172 7.78 19.15 7.89
C SER A 172 7.94 18.95 9.40
N THR A 173 7.48 17.82 9.93
CA THR A 173 7.42 17.57 11.37
C THR A 173 8.42 16.55 11.89
N ARG A 174 9.15 15.83 11.01
CA ARG A 174 9.96 14.67 11.43
C ARG A 174 11.22 14.46 10.59
N LYS A 175 12.25 13.85 11.21
CA LYS A 175 13.48 13.43 10.53
C LYS A 175 13.17 12.43 9.41
N SER A 176 13.81 12.64 8.27
CA SER A 176 13.72 11.84 7.06
C SER A 176 14.05 10.36 7.34
N ASN A 177 13.14 9.45 6.99
CA ASN A 177 13.35 8.01 7.11
C ASN A 177 13.71 7.42 5.76
N ILE A 178 14.87 6.77 5.66
CA ILE A 178 15.37 6.15 4.42
C ILE A 178 14.39 5.10 3.86
N TYR A 179 13.73 4.33 4.72
CA TYR A 179 12.76 3.30 4.28
C TYR A 179 11.54 3.89 3.61
N MET A 180 11.12 5.10 4.03
CA MET A 180 10.03 5.83 3.38
C MET A 180 10.43 6.25 1.96
N TYR A 181 11.64 6.80 1.78
CA TYR A 181 12.12 7.17 0.44
C TYR A 181 12.34 5.96 -0.45
N LEU A 182 12.84 4.86 0.12
CA LEU A 182 12.97 3.59 -0.59
C LEU A 182 11.58 3.10 -1.06
N PHE A 183 10.58 3.14 -0.18
CA PHE A 183 9.21 2.76 -0.52
C PHE A 183 8.65 3.63 -1.65
N LEU A 184 8.83 4.95 -1.56
CA LEU A 184 8.42 5.87 -2.62
C LEU A 184 9.13 5.60 -3.93
N GLY A 185 10.45 5.44 -3.89
CA GLY A 185 11.26 5.14 -5.07
C GLY A 185 10.82 3.86 -5.77
N CYS A 186 10.55 2.79 -5.00
CA CYS A 186 10.03 1.55 -5.55
C CYS A 186 8.62 1.72 -6.17
N ASN A 187 7.73 2.51 -5.55
CA ASN A 187 6.42 2.79 -6.13
C ASN A 187 6.51 3.61 -7.43
N PHE A 188 7.41 4.60 -7.50
CA PHE A 188 7.65 5.33 -8.74
C PHE A 188 8.23 4.42 -9.84
N LEU A 189 9.12 3.50 -9.48
CA LEU A 189 9.68 2.55 -10.43
C LEU A 189 8.61 1.57 -10.94
N LEU A 190 7.76 1.04 -10.06
CA LEU A 190 6.60 0.22 -10.44
C LEU A 190 5.68 0.96 -11.42
N LEU A 191 5.40 2.23 -11.13
CA LEU A 191 4.59 3.08 -12.00
C LEU A 191 5.23 3.30 -13.36
N PHE A 192 6.55 3.54 -13.40
CA PHE A 192 7.30 3.70 -14.64
C PHE A 192 7.25 2.41 -15.50
N ILE A 193 7.47 1.24 -14.88
CA ILE A 193 7.38 -0.06 -15.55
C ILE A 193 5.94 -0.29 -16.08
N TYR A 194 4.92 0.07 -15.30
CA TYR A 194 3.53 -0.03 -15.74
C TYR A 194 3.24 0.85 -16.96
N ILE A 195 3.68 2.12 -16.96
CA ILE A 195 3.53 3.02 -18.11
C ILE A 195 4.20 2.43 -19.35
N TRP A 196 5.44 1.95 -19.18
CA TRP A 196 6.19 1.31 -20.25
C TRP A 196 5.45 0.09 -20.79
N PHE A 197 4.99 -0.81 -19.91
CA PHE A 197 4.24 -2.00 -20.28
C PHE A 197 2.94 -1.66 -21.02
N THR A 198 2.20 -0.65 -20.58
CA THR A 198 0.89 -0.29 -21.15
C THR A 198 1.01 0.36 -22.53
N LEU A 199 2.09 1.09 -22.79
CA LEU A 199 2.30 1.82 -24.06
C LEU A 199 3.20 1.07 -25.05
N PHE A 200 4.15 0.27 -24.57
CA PHE A 200 5.14 -0.41 -25.38
C PHE A 200 5.05 -1.91 -25.10
N ILE A 201 4.23 -2.59 -25.87
CA ILE A 201 3.98 -4.02 -25.67
C ILE A 201 5.26 -4.83 -25.78
N SER A 202 5.60 -5.54 -24.72
CA SER A 202 6.67 -6.52 -24.71
C SER A 202 6.37 -7.56 -23.64
N ILE A 203 6.48 -8.83 -23.97
CA ILE A 203 6.40 -9.94 -23.03
C ILE A 203 7.41 -9.73 -21.88
N TRP A 204 8.59 -9.22 -22.18
CA TRP A 204 9.62 -8.89 -21.22
C TRP A 204 9.19 -7.86 -20.18
N SER A 205 8.40 -6.86 -20.56
CA SER A 205 7.98 -5.82 -19.65
C SER A 205 6.93 -6.30 -18.64
N PHE A 206 6.10 -7.28 -19.00
CA PHE A 206 5.13 -7.88 -18.07
C PHE A 206 5.84 -8.72 -17.01
N ASN A 207 6.73 -9.62 -17.40
CA ASN A 207 7.50 -10.43 -16.47
C ASN A 207 8.34 -9.54 -15.54
N PHE A 208 8.94 -8.46 -16.08
CA PHE A 208 9.70 -7.51 -15.29
C PHE A 208 8.84 -6.78 -14.24
N LEU A 209 7.62 -6.38 -14.61
CA LEU A 209 6.65 -5.79 -13.68
C LEU A 209 6.30 -6.77 -12.55
N GLY A 210 6.01 -8.03 -12.90
CA GLY A 210 5.68 -9.08 -11.95
C GLY A 210 6.81 -9.35 -10.97
N ILE A 211 7.99 -9.65 -11.49
CA ILE A 211 9.18 -9.91 -10.66
C ILE A 211 9.47 -8.73 -9.74
N PHE A 212 9.43 -7.51 -10.27
CA PHE A 212 9.71 -6.33 -9.45
C PHE A 212 8.64 -6.11 -8.36
N ALA A 213 7.36 -6.29 -8.66
CA ALA A 213 6.27 -6.16 -7.70
C ALA A 213 6.37 -7.21 -6.57
N VAL A 214 6.69 -8.45 -6.92
CA VAL A 214 6.87 -9.55 -5.96
C VAL A 214 8.09 -9.32 -5.08
N LEU A 215 9.24 -8.95 -5.67
CA LEU A 215 10.46 -8.62 -4.90
C LEU A 215 10.23 -7.42 -3.98
N PHE A 216 9.54 -6.39 -4.44
CA PHE A 216 9.14 -5.25 -3.62
C PHE A 216 8.30 -5.71 -2.42
N ALA A 217 7.29 -6.54 -2.65
CA ALA A 217 6.43 -7.08 -1.59
C ALA A 217 7.23 -7.93 -0.60
N ILE A 218 8.14 -8.79 -1.05
CA ILE A 218 9.01 -9.62 -0.22
C ILE A 218 9.92 -8.75 0.65
N VAL A 219 10.67 -7.82 0.06
CA VAL A 219 11.64 -6.96 0.77
C VAL A 219 10.94 -6.16 1.86
N PHE A 220 9.81 -5.51 1.53
CA PHE A 220 9.08 -4.73 2.53
C PHE A 220 8.41 -5.61 3.59
N SER A 221 7.98 -6.83 3.25
CA SER A 221 7.46 -7.78 4.25
C SER A 221 8.54 -8.21 5.24
N ILE A 222 9.77 -8.44 4.78
CA ILE A 222 10.91 -8.71 5.66
C ILE A 222 11.20 -7.49 6.54
N LEU A 223 11.20 -6.27 5.99
CA LEU A 223 11.40 -5.05 6.76
C LEU A 223 10.31 -4.86 7.83
N PHE A 224 9.04 -5.13 7.50
CA PHE A 224 7.94 -5.09 8.48
C PHE A 224 8.01 -6.21 9.51
N TYR A 225 8.60 -7.34 9.16
CA TYR A 225 8.84 -8.42 10.10
C TYR A 225 9.94 -8.08 11.11
N LEU A 226 11.01 -7.42 10.67
CA LEU A 226 12.16 -7.05 11.50
C LEU A 226 11.92 -5.77 12.32
N TYR A 227 11.25 -4.79 11.71
CA TYR A 227 10.97 -3.49 12.29
C TYR A 227 9.46 -3.29 12.36
N ASP A 228 8.88 -3.04 13.52
CA ASP A 228 7.41 -2.97 13.69
C ASP A 228 6.69 -2.04 12.71
N ASN A 229 7.29 -0.91 12.37
CA ASN A 229 6.81 -0.01 11.32
C ASN A 229 7.97 0.77 10.70
N PRO A 230 8.64 0.19 9.69
CA PRO A 230 9.82 0.82 9.08
C PRO A 230 9.50 2.16 8.40
N LEU A 231 8.24 2.40 8.00
CA LEU A 231 7.84 3.68 7.41
C LEU A 231 7.53 4.75 8.45
N SER A 232 7.23 4.37 9.70
CA SER A 232 7.03 5.35 10.76
C SER A 232 8.38 5.96 11.15
N VAL A 233 8.39 7.27 11.36
CA VAL A 233 9.59 8.03 11.72
C VAL A 233 10.04 7.78 13.16
N TYR A 234 9.54 6.75 13.82
CA TYR A 234 9.98 6.33 15.12
C TYR A 234 11.36 5.66 15.02
N THR A 235 12.41 6.48 14.92
CA THR A 235 13.74 6.01 15.32
C THR A 235 13.76 5.96 16.84
N GLY A 236 13.85 4.76 17.40
CA GLY A 236 13.87 4.53 18.84
C GLY A 236 14.95 5.29 19.64
N LYS A 237 15.88 5.97 18.97
CA LYS A 237 16.87 6.87 19.58
C LYS A 237 16.28 8.15 20.19
N THR A 238 15.11 8.64 19.72
CA THR A 238 14.50 9.84 20.31
C THR A 238 13.69 9.53 21.56
N VAL A 239 13.25 8.30 21.75
CA VAL A 239 12.48 7.89 22.92
C VAL A 239 13.43 7.61 24.09
N GLU A 240 14.55 6.93 23.85
CA GLU A 240 15.57 6.72 24.89
C GLU A 240 16.24 8.03 25.33
N GLU A 241 16.55 8.96 24.38
CA GLU A 241 17.12 10.27 24.74
C GLU A 241 16.11 11.19 25.44
N LYS A 242 14.81 11.16 25.07
CA LYS A 242 13.78 11.93 25.78
C LYS A 242 13.41 11.32 27.13
N SER A 243 13.35 9.98 27.21
CA SER A 243 13.08 9.33 28.51
C SER A 243 14.29 9.38 29.46
N ALA A 244 15.52 9.43 28.94
CA ALA A 244 16.73 9.62 29.72
C ALA A 244 16.93 11.06 30.23
N ASN A 245 16.40 12.06 29.48
CA ASN A 245 16.52 13.48 29.82
C ASN A 245 15.26 14.12 30.41
N ALA A 246 14.09 13.47 30.30
CA ALA A 246 12.88 13.92 30.99
C ALA A 246 12.88 13.37 32.39
N GLY A 247 12.94 14.25 33.37
CA GLY A 247 12.76 13.88 34.78
C GLY A 247 11.40 13.17 34.96
N LYS A 248 11.34 12.21 35.90
CA LYS A 248 10.13 11.38 36.12
C LYS A 248 8.82 12.18 36.26
N GLY A 249 8.89 13.43 36.73
CA GLY A 249 7.75 14.36 36.83
C GLY A 249 7.25 14.89 35.49
N ASP A 250 8.14 15.05 34.49
CA ASP A 250 7.80 15.69 33.24
C ASP A 250 6.90 14.80 32.36
N ILE A 251 7.03 13.47 32.45
CA ILE A 251 6.24 12.52 31.70
C ILE A 251 4.79 12.50 32.17
N CYS A 252 4.56 12.52 33.49
CA CYS A 252 3.20 12.62 34.05
C CYS A 252 2.54 13.93 33.65
N ILE A 253 3.26 15.04 33.71
CA ILE A 253 2.76 16.37 33.30
C ILE A 253 2.38 16.37 31.82
N LEU A 254 3.16 15.72 30.97
CA LEU A 254 2.90 15.62 29.54
C LEU A 254 1.64 14.79 29.23
N ILE A 255 1.47 13.67 29.94
CA ILE A 255 0.29 12.82 29.84
C ILE A 255 -0.95 13.58 30.32
N ASP A 256 -0.90 14.20 31.49
CA ASP A 256 -2.00 14.98 32.06
C ASP A 256 -2.39 16.17 31.17
N LYS A 257 -1.40 16.87 30.61
CA LYS A 257 -1.64 17.95 29.67
C LYS A 257 -2.37 17.46 28.42
N TYR A 258 -1.96 16.33 27.87
CA TYR A 258 -2.63 15.73 26.71
C TYR A 258 -4.07 15.30 27.05
N MET A 259 -4.28 14.64 28.19
CA MET A 259 -5.59 14.19 28.65
C MET A 259 -6.55 15.36 28.87
N LYS A 260 -6.08 16.47 29.49
CA LYS A 260 -6.88 17.69 29.69
C LYS A 260 -7.19 18.45 28.42
N GLN A 261 -6.26 18.50 27.47
CA GLN A 261 -6.44 19.26 26.22
C GLN A 261 -7.35 18.55 25.21
N HIS A 262 -7.32 17.23 25.15
CA HIS A 262 -7.96 16.46 24.09
C HIS A 262 -9.16 15.65 24.59
N CYS A 263 -9.37 15.58 25.91
CA CYS A 263 -10.44 14.78 26.53
C CYS A 263 -10.65 13.40 25.88
N PRO A 264 -9.56 12.64 25.62
CA PRO A 264 -9.66 11.43 24.80
C PRO A 264 -10.43 10.30 25.47
N PHE A 265 -10.70 10.41 26.77
CA PHE A 265 -11.55 9.48 27.55
C PHE A 265 -13.01 9.49 27.11
N THR A 266 -13.45 10.47 26.34
CA THR A 266 -14.79 10.48 25.71
C THR A 266 -14.89 9.56 24.49
N ASP A 267 -13.75 9.08 23.95
CA ASP A 267 -13.69 8.10 22.88
C ASP A 267 -13.65 6.68 23.45
N SER A 268 -14.73 5.90 23.28
CA SER A 268 -14.81 4.50 23.76
C SER A 268 -13.72 3.57 23.20
N LEU A 269 -13.02 4.01 22.13
CA LEU A 269 -11.88 3.30 21.51
C LEU A 269 -10.54 3.86 21.95
N PHE A 270 -10.49 4.75 22.94
CA PHE A 270 -9.23 5.29 23.46
C PHE A 270 -8.46 4.21 24.19
N SER A 271 -7.22 4.03 23.79
CA SER A 271 -6.32 3.01 24.34
C SER A 271 -4.95 3.61 24.66
N ILE A 272 -4.18 2.90 25.48
CA ILE A 272 -2.81 3.29 25.84
C ILE A 272 -1.92 3.39 24.59
N GLU A 273 -2.19 2.61 23.54
CA GLU A 273 -1.46 2.69 22.26
C GLU A 273 -1.75 4.01 21.54
N LYS A 274 -3.01 4.48 21.58
CA LYS A 274 -3.38 5.79 21.05
C LYS A 274 -2.72 6.92 21.83
N LEU A 275 -2.67 6.80 23.15
CA LEU A 275 -1.94 7.75 24.00
C LEU A 275 -0.45 7.73 23.71
N ALA A 276 0.16 6.54 23.63
CA ALA A 276 1.57 6.36 23.32
C ALA A 276 1.96 7.02 22.00
N THR A 277 1.11 6.85 20.99
CA THR A 277 1.27 7.49 19.67
C THR A 277 1.14 9.01 19.75
N ALA A 278 0.18 9.50 20.52
CA ALA A 278 -0.11 10.94 20.62
C ALA A 278 0.97 11.71 21.42
N VAL A 279 1.41 11.16 22.54
CA VAL A 279 2.47 11.77 23.38
C VAL A 279 3.88 11.39 22.94
N GLN A 280 4.01 10.50 21.94
CA GLN A 280 5.28 10.03 21.38
C GLN A 280 6.19 9.35 22.42
N LEU A 281 5.60 8.56 23.30
CA LEU A 281 6.32 7.78 24.32
C LEU A 281 6.03 6.29 24.12
N GLU A 282 6.95 5.45 24.58
CA GLU A 282 6.72 4.00 24.60
C GLU A 282 5.61 3.61 25.58
N HIS A 283 4.84 2.61 25.19
CA HIS A 283 3.80 2.01 26.03
C HIS A 283 4.32 1.57 27.41
N THR A 284 5.53 1.02 27.47
CA THR A 284 6.22 0.62 28.72
C THR A 284 6.50 1.79 29.63
N VAL A 285 6.94 2.92 29.07
CA VAL A 285 7.24 4.15 29.81
C VAL A 285 5.96 4.78 30.36
N ILE A 286 4.91 4.82 29.56
CA ILE A 286 3.58 5.34 29.98
C ILE A 286 3.00 4.48 31.09
N ASN A 287 3.01 3.15 30.95
CA ASN A 287 2.51 2.26 32.00
C ASN A 287 3.30 2.39 33.31
N LYS A 288 4.62 2.56 33.22
CA LYS A 288 5.46 2.77 34.39
C LYS A 288 5.12 4.10 35.05
N SER A 289 4.98 5.18 34.30
CA SER A 289 4.63 6.50 34.78
C SER A 289 3.25 6.52 35.47
N ILE A 290 2.24 5.84 34.86
CA ILE A 290 0.89 5.71 35.41
C ILE A 290 0.93 4.93 36.75
N LYS A 291 1.69 3.83 36.85
CA LYS A 291 1.86 3.08 38.10
C LYS A 291 2.57 3.89 39.16
N GLU A 292 3.60 4.65 38.80
CA GLU A 292 4.32 5.56 39.71
C GLU A 292 3.42 6.72 40.19
N SER A 293 2.37 7.08 39.44
CA SER A 293 1.35 8.07 39.84
C SER A 293 0.25 7.48 40.75
N GLY A 294 0.37 6.21 41.15
CA GLY A 294 -0.54 5.57 42.11
C GLY A 294 -1.72 4.79 41.49
N PHE A 295 -1.78 4.64 40.15
CA PHE A 295 -2.81 3.87 39.46
C PHE A 295 -2.34 2.46 39.13
N SER A 296 -3.23 1.48 39.25
CA SER A 296 -2.88 0.09 38.97
C SER A 296 -2.72 -0.20 37.47
N ASN A 297 -3.48 0.52 36.64
CA ASN A 297 -3.48 0.35 35.18
C ASN A 297 -4.01 1.60 34.46
N PHE A 298 -3.83 1.61 33.12
CA PHE A 298 -4.27 2.70 32.25
C PHE A 298 -5.79 2.97 32.28
N LYS A 299 -6.62 1.91 32.43
CA LYS A 299 -8.09 2.09 32.49
C LYS A 299 -8.51 2.86 33.73
N GLU A 300 -7.88 2.57 34.86
CA GLU A 300 -8.14 3.28 36.12
C GLU A 300 -7.75 4.76 35.98
N TYR A 301 -6.58 5.04 35.39
CA TYR A 301 -6.13 6.41 35.14
C TYR A 301 -7.04 7.17 34.16
N ALA A 302 -7.53 6.51 33.12
CA ALA A 302 -8.37 7.16 32.10
C ALA A 302 -9.83 7.42 32.55
N ASN A 303 -10.27 6.81 33.65
CA ASN A 303 -11.64 6.92 34.17
C ASN A 303 -11.78 8.00 35.27
N ILE A 304 -10.76 8.80 35.52
CA ILE A 304 -10.80 9.94 36.42
C ILE A 304 -11.13 11.22 35.64
#